data_2d405402343befd624b7f5c6936406a8
#
_entry.id   2d405402343befd624b7f5c6936406a8
#
_cell.length_a   1.000
_cell.length_b   1.000
_cell.length_c   1.000
_cell.angle_alpha   90.00
_cell.angle_beta   90.00
_cell.angle_gamma   90.00
#
_symmetry.space_group_name_H-M   'P 1'
#
loop_
_entity.id
_entity.type
_entity.pdbx_description
1 polymer ?
#
loop_
_entity_poly.entity_id
_entity_poly.type
_entity_poly.pdbx_seq_one_letter_code
_entity_poly.pdbx_strand_id
1 'polypeptide(L)'
;MRNIELLSPCGDFERLKLALKFGADAVYLAGEMFGMRTNPSNFSADELKKAVELAHSLGKKVYLTCNTLPRNEEIEKLPEFLKYAQDIGIDAFIIADIGVMALAKKYAPNVDIHMSTQVGIVNYQTANTLYEMGASRIVTARELSLDEIKTIRDKTPNDLEIEVFVHGAMCMSFSGRCILSDYMTHRDANRGDCAQPCRWKYHLVEETRPGQYFPINEEKNGTYIFNSRDLCMIEHIPELVDAGVDSFKIEGRAKSEYYTAIVTYAYRNAIDEYIKNPTDDFKPSQWILDEMEKMSHREYTTGFNFGPIENGQVTDTGGYIRNWDVCALFRDYSNGRLIVSQRNRFFEGDELEVVEPGKKPYKLVVEDLYNLDDDEKVDVANKATDTYSFKCDKPVSSDAIFRRQRTE
;
A
#
# COMPACT_ATOMS: atom_id res chain seq x y z
N MET A 1 23.91 -0.35 -11.59
CA MET A 1 22.87 0.05 -10.62
C MET A 1 21.95 -1.15 -10.45
N ARG A 2 21.56 -1.53 -9.24
CA ARG A 2 20.56 -2.59 -9.03
C ARG A 2 19.22 -2.13 -9.61
N ASN A 3 18.43 -3.08 -10.11
CA ASN A 3 17.08 -2.77 -10.55
C ASN A 3 16.19 -2.58 -9.32
N ILE A 4 15.58 -1.41 -9.17
CA ILE A 4 14.68 -1.11 -8.05
C ILE A 4 13.28 -1.58 -8.44
N GLU A 5 12.74 -2.54 -7.71
CA GLU A 5 11.36 -2.99 -7.88
C GLU A 5 10.42 -2.13 -7.02
N LEU A 6 9.35 -1.62 -7.60
CA LEU A 6 8.24 -0.99 -6.87
C LEU A 6 7.10 -1.99 -6.69
N LEU A 7 6.87 -2.41 -5.44
CA LEU A 7 5.86 -3.40 -5.08
C LEU A 7 4.63 -2.73 -4.45
N SER A 8 3.49 -2.82 -5.14
CA SER A 8 2.25 -2.15 -4.76
C SER A 8 1.20 -3.11 -4.18
N PRO A 9 0.39 -2.64 -3.22
CA PRO A 9 -0.68 -3.43 -2.61
C PRO A 9 -1.91 -3.50 -3.51
N CYS A 10 -2.56 -4.68 -3.59
CA CYS A 10 -3.83 -4.85 -4.28
C CYS A 10 -4.83 -5.59 -3.39
N GLY A 11 -5.90 -4.89 -2.98
CA GLY A 11 -6.98 -5.47 -2.19
C GLY A 11 -8.06 -6.12 -3.05
N ASP A 12 -8.20 -5.68 -4.31
CA ASP A 12 -9.15 -6.17 -5.30
C ASP A 12 -8.64 -5.92 -6.74
N PHE A 13 -9.46 -6.31 -7.72
CA PHE A 13 -9.09 -6.25 -9.13
C PHE A 13 -8.98 -4.81 -9.67
N GLU A 14 -9.76 -3.85 -9.17
CA GLU A 14 -9.67 -2.45 -9.59
C GLU A 14 -8.37 -1.80 -9.08
N ARG A 15 -7.99 -2.08 -7.82
CA ARG A 15 -6.70 -1.65 -7.27
C ARG A 15 -5.52 -2.27 -8.02
N LEU A 16 -5.65 -3.54 -8.43
CA LEU A 16 -4.66 -4.22 -9.27
C LEU A 16 -4.43 -3.47 -10.59
N LYS A 17 -5.50 -3.19 -11.34
CA LYS A 17 -5.41 -2.45 -12.60
C LYS A 17 -4.70 -1.11 -12.43
N LEU A 18 -5.13 -0.33 -11.43
CA LEU A 18 -4.56 0.98 -11.17
C LEU A 18 -3.09 0.87 -10.74
N ALA A 19 -2.72 -0.03 -9.82
CA ALA A 19 -1.33 -0.24 -9.44
C ALA A 19 -0.43 -0.51 -10.65
N LEU A 20 -0.83 -1.45 -11.52
CA LEU A 20 -0.08 -1.82 -12.72
C LEU A 20 0.03 -0.65 -13.71
N LYS A 21 -1.06 0.09 -13.94
CA LYS A 21 -1.10 1.22 -14.86
C LYS A 21 -0.31 2.44 -14.35
N PHE A 22 -0.33 2.68 -13.05
CA PHE A 22 0.38 3.77 -12.41
C PHE A 22 1.85 3.45 -12.08
N GLY A 23 2.36 2.29 -12.52
CA GLY A 23 3.79 2.03 -12.63
C GLY A 23 4.37 1.06 -11.62
N ALA A 24 3.58 0.21 -10.97
CA ALA A 24 4.11 -0.90 -10.20
C ALA A 24 4.90 -1.88 -11.09
N ASP A 25 6.01 -2.40 -10.58
CA ASP A 25 6.77 -3.48 -11.21
C ASP A 25 6.26 -4.84 -10.79
N ALA A 26 5.76 -4.91 -9.56
CA ALA A 26 5.09 -6.06 -9.00
C ALA A 26 3.92 -5.64 -8.11
N VAL A 27 2.97 -6.54 -7.94
CA VAL A 27 1.83 -6.35 -7.05
C VAL A 27 1.73 -7.49 -6.04
N TYR A 28 1.28 -7.21 -4.81
CA TYR A 28 0.99 -8.25 -3.85
C TYR A 28 -0.48 -8.23 -3.44
N LEU A 29 -1.06 -9.41 -3.40
CA LEU A 29 -2.49 -9.63 -3.19
C LEU A 29 -2.73 -10.88 -2.33
N ALA A 30 -3.97 -11.12 -1.93
CA ALA A 30 -4.37 -12.29 -1.17
C ALA A 30 -5.53 -13.02 -1.85
N GLY A 31 -5.48 -14.34 -1.82
CA GLY A 31 -6.65 -15.16 -2.06
C GLY A 31 -7.60 -15.17 -0.85
N GLU A 32 -8.75 -15.82 -0.99
CA GLU A 32 -9.74 -15.98 0.08
C GLU A 32 -9.18 -16.74 1.29
N MET A 33 -8.12 -17.54 1.11
CA MET A 33 -7.45 -18.31 2.15
C MET A 33 -6.01 -17.84 2.36
N PHE A 34 -5.49 -18.03 3.58
CA PHE A 34 -4.09 -17.86 3.99
C PHE A 34 -3.50 -16.46 3.89
N GLY A 35 -4.26 -15.45 3.46
CA GLY A 35 -3.83 -14.06 3.41
C GLY A 35 -4.18 -13.29 4.69
N MET A 36 -3.26 -12.48 5.21
CA MET A 36 -3.55 -11.49 6.25
C MET A 36 -4.51 -10.44 5.70
N ARG A 37 -5.47 -10.01 6.51
CA ARG A 37 -6.56 -9.07 6.21
C ARG A 37 -7.81 -9.75 5.65
N THR A 38 -8.75 -10.03 6.54
CA THR A 38 -10.07 -10.61 6.22
C THR A 38 -11.09 -9.57 5.74
N ASN A 39 -10.85 -8.27 5.98
CA ASN A 39 -11.78 -7.19 5.65
C ASN A 39 -11.72 -6.64 4.21
N PRO A 40 -10.60 -6.64 3.46
CA PRO A 40 -10.66 -6.39 2.02
C PRO A 40 -11.31 -7.57 1.30
N SER A 41 -12.01 -7.31 0.21
CA SER A 41 -12.41 -8.34 -0.74
C SER A 41 -11.13 -9.03 -1.25
N ASN A 42 -10.86 -10.25 -0.77
CA ASN A 42 -9.76 -11.05 -1.26
C ASN A 42 -10.14 -11.66 -2.61
N PHE A 43 -9.14 -12.01 -3.42
CA PHE A 43 -9.35 -12.55 -4.75
C PHE A 43 -9.87 -13.98 -4.69
N SER A 44 -10.97 -14.26 -5.39
CA SER A 44 -11.41 -15.62 -5.70
C SER A 44 -10.38 -16.33 -6.61
N ALA A 45 -10.49 -17.65 -6.73
CA ALA A 45 -9.58 -18.42 -7.60
C ALA A 45 -9.58 -17.89 -9.04
N ASP A 46 -10.75 -17.62 -9.61
CA ASP A 46 -10.87 -17.08 -10.97
C ASP A 46 -10.30 -15.66 -11.11
N GLU A 47 -10.47 -14.83 -10.10
CA GLU A 47 -9.88 -13.48 -10.07
C GLU A 47 -8.36 -13.53 -9.94
N LEU A 48 -7.80 -14.45 -9.14
CA LEU A 48 -6.36 -14.67 -9.06
C LEU A 48 -5.77 -15.00 -10.43
N LYS A 49 -6.38 -15.93 -11.16
CA LYS A 49 -5.95 -16.29 -12.52
C LYS A 49 -5.98 -15.07 -13.45
N LYS A 50 -7.08 -14.33 -13.47
CA LYS A 50 -7.19 -13.10 -14.28
C LYS A 50 -6.18 -12.03 -13.87
N ALA A 51 -5.87 -11.92 -12.58
CA ALA A 51 -4.88 -10.99 -12.06
C ALA A 51 -3.48 -11.32 -12.58
N VAL A 52 -3.09 -12.60 -12.56
CA VAL A 52 -1.82 -13.07 -13.10
C VAL A 52 -1.75 -12.83 -14.61
N GLU A 53 -2.77 -13.24 -15.37
CA GLU A 53 -2.85 -13.02 -16.82
C GLU A 53 -2.69 -11.54 -17.19
N LEU A 54 -3.39 -10.64 -16.48
CA LEU A 54 -3.28 -9.21 -16.71
C LEU A 54 -1.88 -8.68 -16.38
N ALA A 55 -1.32 -9.00 -15.22
CA ALA A 55 0.01 -8.54 -14.82
C ALA A 55 1.09 -9.04 -15.79
N HIS A 56 1.07 -10.32 -16.15
CA HIS A 56 2.02 -10.92 -17.09
C HIS A 56 1.89 -10.33 -18.49
N SER A 57 0.68 -9.98 -18.95
CA SER A 57 0.48 -9.30 -20.24
C SER A 57 1.17 -7.94 -20.31
N LEU A 58 1.43 -7.33 -19.14
CA LEU A 58 2.14 -6.06 -18.98
C LEU A 58 3.62 -6.26 -18.59
N GLY A 59 4.12 -7.50 -18.54
CA GLY A 59 5.47 -7.83 -18.09
C GLY A 59 5.73 -7.58 -16.61
N LYS A 60 4.68 -7.64 -15.77
CA LYS A 60 4.72 -7.38 -14.33
C LYS A 60 4.49 -8.66 -13.53
N LYS A 61 4.91 -8.66 -12.25
CA LYS A 61 4.87 -9.82 -11.36
C LYS A 61 3.72 -9.76 -10.35
N VAL A 62 3.27 -10.94 -9.91
CA VAL A 62 2.21 -11.10 -8.89
C VAL A 62 2.72 -11.95 -7.73
N TYR A 63 2.69 -11.39 -6.52
CA TYR A 63 3.08 -12.07 -5.30
C TYR A 63 1.85 -12.38 -4.44
N LEU A 64 1.66 -13.65 -4.12
CA LEU A 64 0.51 -14.13 -3.36
C LEU A 64 0.86 -14.22 -1.87
N THR A 65 0.09 -13.54 -1.03
CA THR A 65 0.31 -13.62 0.41
C THR A 65 -0.22 -14.94 0.99
N CYS A 66 0.68 -15.69 1.63
CA CYS A 66 0.40 -16.87 2.44
C CYS A 66 0.99 -16.62 3.86
N ASN A 67 0.71 -15.46 4.41
CA ASN A 67 1.40 -14.92 5.56
C ASN A 67 0.57 -14.90 6.86
N THR A 68 -0.54 -15.62 6.90
CA THR A 68 -1.20 -16.00 8.16
C THR A 68 -0.34 -17.05 8.88
N LEU A 69 -0.55 -17.19 10.19
CA LEU A 69 -0.05 -18.32 10.98
C LEU A 69 -1.15 -19.38 11.01
N PRO A 70 -1.15 -20.38 10.09
CA PRO A 70 -2.24 -21.32 9.96
C PRO A 70 -2.29 -22.29 11.14
N ARG A 71 -3.51 -22.69 11.51
CA ARG A 71 -3.71 -23.74 12.49
C ARG A 71 -3.73 -25.11 11.82
N ASN A 72 -3.62 -26.18 12.61
CA ASN A 72 -3.49 -27.56 12.08
C ASN A 72 -4.59 -27.93 11.06
N GLU A 73 -5.82 -27.49 11.30
CA GLU A 73 -6.95 -27.75 10.37
C GLU A 73 -6.81 -27.04 9.02
N GLU A 74 -6.07 -25.93 8.99
CA GLU A 74 -5.84 -25.15 7.79
C GLU A 74 -4.66 -25.70 6.97
N ILE A 75 -3.68 -26.29 7.65
CA ILE A 75 -2.46 -26.88 7.00
C ILE A 75 -2.84 -27.95 5.96
N GLU A 76 -3.87 -28.73 6.20
CA GLU A 76 -4.30 -29.80 5.29
C GLU A 76 -4.77 -29.27 3.92
N LYS A 77 -5.24 -28.04 3.84
CA LYS A 77 -5.72 -27.37 2.62
C LYS A 77 -4.61 -26.70 1.82
N LEU A 78 -3.46 -26.42 2.44
CA LEU A 78 -2.35 -25.71 1.82
C LEU A 78 -1.77 -26.41 0.58
N PRO A 79 -1.57 -27.74 0.54
CA PRO A 79 -0.99 -28.39 -0.62
C PRO A 79 -1.74 -28.16 -1.92
N GLU A 80 -3.06 -28.20 -1.89
CA GLU A 80 -3.91 -27.96 -3.06
C GLU A 80 -3.87 -26.49 -3.48
N PHE A 81 -3.97 -25.59 -2.54
CA PHE A 81 -3.87 -24.13 -2.77
C PHE A 81 -2.52 -23.73 -3.39
N LEU A 82 -1.41 -24.25 -2.87
CA LEU A 82 -0.06 -23.95 -3.38
C LEU A 82 0.15 -24.48 -4.80
N LYS A 83 -0.33 -25.70 -5.12
CA LYS A 83 -0.30 -26.23 -6.47
C LYS A 83 -1.12 -25.37 -7.43
N TYR A 84 -2.34 -25.04 -7.06
CA TYR A 84 -3.18 -24.16 -7.86
C TYR A 84 -2.50 -22.83 -8.16
N ALA A 85 -1.90 -22.19 -7.14
CA ALA A 85 -1.19 -20.93 -7.31
C ALA A 85 0.00 -21.05 -8.29
N GLN A 86 0.75 -22.14 -8.22
CA GLN A 86 1.81 -22.42 -9.20
C GLN A 86 1.23 -22.63 -10.61
N ASP A 87 0.15 -23.39 -10.75
CA ASP A 87 -0.46 -23.72 -12.03
C ASP A 87 -1.00 -22.50 -12.77
N ILE A 88 -1.48 -21.49 -12.03
CA ILE A 88 -1.92 -20.21 -12.61
C ILE A 88 -0.78 -19.22 -12.86
N GLY A 89 0.46 -19.54 -12.43
CA GLY A 89 1.65 -18.74 -12.69
C GLY A 89 1.96 -17.64 -11.67
N ILE A 90 1.61 -17.82 -10.38
CA ILE A 90 2.07 -16.90 -9.32
C ILE A 90 3.59 -16.86 -9.29
N ASP A 91 4.19 -15.67 -9.24
CA ASP A 91 5.64 -15.50 -9.30
C ASP A 91 6.31 -15.77 -7.94
N ALA A 92 5.69 -15.38 -6.82
CA ALA A 92 6.20 -15.66 -5.49
C ALA A 92 5.12 -15.78 -4.41
N PHE A 93 5.42 -16.54 -3.36
CA PHE A 93 4.64 -16.56 -2.12
C PHE A 93 5.26 -15.65 -1.06
N ILE A 94 4.46 -14.82 -0.40
CA ILE A 94 4.89 -14.08 0.80
C ILE A 94 4.47 -14.88 2.03
N ILE A 95 5.44 -15.47 2.74
CA ILE A 95 5.24 -16.48 3.79
C ILE A 95 5.76 -15.98 5.14
N ALA A 96 5.04 -16.27 6.23
CA ALA A 96 5.45 -15.96 7.61
C ALA A 96 5.77 -17.20 8.45
N ASP A 97 5.30 -18.36 8.05
CA ASP A 97 5.42 -19.62 8.80
C ASP A 97 6.41 -20.59 8.12
N ILE A 98 7.34 -21.15 8.90
CA ILE A 98 8.38 -22.07 8.38
C ILE A 98 7.76 -23.38 7.85
N GLY A 99 6.66 -23.85 8.47
CA GLY A 99 5.94 -25.04 7.99
C GLY A 99 5.28 -24.80 6.63
N VAL A 100 4.70 -23.60 6.44
CA VAL A 100 4.14 -23.16 5.15
C VAL A 100 5.26 -23.07 4.10
N MET A 101 6.43 -22.55 4.46
CA MET A 101 7.60 -22.51 3.59
C MET A 101 8.03 -23.92 3.12
N ALA A 102 8.10 -24.87 4.05
CA ALA A 102 8.45 -26.27 3.71
C ALA A 102 7.41 -26.90 2.77
N LEU A 103 6.11 -26.63 2.97
CA LEU A 103 5.05 -27.09 2.09
C LEU A 103 5.10 -26.41 0.72
N ALA A 104 5.39 -25.10 0.64
CA ALA A 104 5.55 -24.39 -0.61
C ALA A 104 6.67 -25.00 -1.46
N LYS A 105 7.84 -25.26 -0.87
CA LYS A 105 8.94 -25.93 -1.56
C LYS A 105 8.58 -27.32 -2.08
N LYS A 106 7.73 -28.04 -1.36
CA LYS A 106 7.31 -29.40 -1.74
C LYS A 106 6.25 -29.42 -2.83
N TYR A 107 5.26 -28.52 -2.76
CA TYR A 107 4.06 -28.57 -3.58
C TYR A 107 4.00 -27.54 -4.71
N ALA A 108 4.84 -26.50 -4.62
CA ALA A 108 4.97 -25.44 -5.62
C ALA A 108 6.45 -25.03 -5.79
N PRO A 109 7.34 -25.97 -6.19
CA PRO A 109 8.79 -25.78 -6.20
C PRO A 109 9.27 -24.72 -7.20
N ASN A 110 8.45 -24.32 -8.16
CA ASN A 110 8.79 -23.32 -9.19
C ASN A 110 8.34 -21.90 -8.83
N VAL A 111 7.73 -21.71 -7.66
CA VAL A 111 7.29 -20.39 -7.16
C VAL A 111 8.30 -19.89 -6.13
N ASP A 112 8.77 -18.66 -6.30
CA ASP A 112 9.73 -18.04 -5.39
C ASP A 112 9.15 -17.88 -3.98
N ILE A 113 10.02 -17.83 -2.98
CA ILE A 113 9.63 -17.65 -1.57
C ILE A 113 10.18 -16.35 -1.02
N HIS A 114 9.28 -15.44 -0.68
CA HIS A 114 9.57 -14.18 -0.01
C HIS A 114 9.18 -14.28 1.47
N MET A 115 10.16 -14.17 2.36
CA MET A 115 9.87 -14.25 3.80
C MET A 115 9.31 -12.94 4.32
N SER A 116 8.08 -13.01 4.87
CA SER A 116 7.32 -11.84 5.33
C SER A 116 8.01 -11.11 6.49
N THR A 117 7.79 -9.80 6.60
CA THR A 117 8.19 -8.98 7.76
C THR A 117 7.69 -9.55 9.11
N GLN A 118 6.61 -10.33 9.10
CA GLN A 118 6.05 -10.98 10.30
C GLN A 118 6.97 -12.06 10.90
N VAL A 119 7.95 -12.55 10.15
CA VAL A 119 9.01 -13.40 10.72
C VAL A 119 9.86 -12.62 11.72
N GLY A 120 9.95 -11.29 11.56
CA GLY A 120 10.73 -10.42 12.44
C GLY A 120 12.22 -10.50 12.13
N ILE A 121 12.60 -10.36 10.87
CA ILE A 121 13.98 -10.43 10.40
C ILE A 121 14.70 -9.14 10.74
N VAL A 122 15.63 -9.21 11.70
CA VAL A 122 16.37 -8.06 12.23
C VAL A 122 17.89 -8.25 12.20
N ASN A 123 18.39 -9.35 11.64
CA ASN A 123 19.83 -9.61 11.56
C ASN A 123 20.17 -10.52 10.38
N TYR A 124 21.43 -10.44 9.95
CA TYR A 124 21.94 -11.20 8.82
C TYR A 124 21.95 -12.72 9.05
N GLN A 125 22.07 -13.20 10.29
CA GLN A 125 22.10 -14.63 10.56
C GLN A 125 20.73 -15.27 10.29
N THR A 126 19.64 -14.62 10.71
CA THR A 126 18.28 -15.03 10.36
C THR A 126 18.08 -15.00 8.84
N ALA A 127 18.55 -13.95 8.17
CA ALA A 127 18.46 -13.81 6.71
C ALA A 127 19.19 -14.97 5.99
N ASN A 128 20.43 -15.28 6.39
CA ASN A 128 21.21 -16.39 5.82
C ASN A 128 20.54 -17.75 6.05
N THR A 129 20.03 -18.00 7.25
CA THR A 129 19.31 -19.25 7.55
C THR A 129 18.09 -19.42 6.66
N LEU A 130 17.29 -18.35 6.48
CA LEU A 130 16.12 -18.40 5.61
C LEU A 130 16.51 -18.59 4.13
N TYR A 131 17.61 -17.99 3.69
CA TYR A 131 18.17 -18.20 2.36
C TYR A 131 18.58 -19.67 2.15
N GLU A 132 19.32 -20.26 3.10
CA GLU A 132 19.71 -21.68 3.07
C GLU A 132 18.47 -22.61 3.05
N MET A 133 17.39 -22.20 3.70
CA MET A 133 16.11 -22.88 3.65
C MET A 133 15.39 -22.70 2.31
N GLY A 134 15.83 -21.79 1.44
CA GLY A 134 15.35 -21.56 0.08
C GLY A 134 14.47 -20.32 -0.10
N ALA A 135 14.60 -19.33 0.76
CA ALA A 135 14.02 -18.01 0.49
C ALA A 135 14.84 -17.29 -0.58
N SER A 136 14.18 -16.71 -1.57
CA SER A 136 14.81 -15.84 -2.59
C SER A 136 14.80 -14.37 -2.17
N ARG A 137 13.87 -13.98 -1.26
CA ARG A 137 13.73 -12.61 -0.75
C ARG A 137 13.36 -12.61 0.72
N ILE A 138 13.85 -11.62 1.43
CA ILE A 138 13.44 -11.31 2.81
C ILE A 138 12.80 -9.92 2.88
N VAL A 139 11.72 -9.79 3.65
CA VAL A 139 11.13 -8.51 4.03
C VAL A 139 11.61 -8.18 5.43
N THR A 140 12.41 -7.13 5.58
CA THR A 140 12.97 -6.75 6.87
C THR A 140 11.89 -6.26 7.85
N ALA A 141 12.17 -6.35 9.15
CA ALA A 141 11.36 -5.67 10.15
C ALA A 141 11.43 -4.15 9.95
N ARG A 142 10.33 -3.44 10.24
CA ARG A 142 10.24 -1.97 10.08
C ARG A 142 10.97 -1.19 11.16
N GLU A 143 11.43 -1.90 12.16
CA GLU A 143 12.15 -1.38 13.32
C GLU A 143 13.66 -1.24 13.09
N LEU A 144 14.16 -1.61 11.90
CA LEU A 144 15.56 -1.49 11.50
C LEU A 144 15.87 -0.10 10.93
N SER A 145 17.08 0.37 11.24
CA SER A 145 17.73 1.49 10.56
C SER A 145 18.31 1.06 9.20
N LEU A 146 18.56 2.03 8.31
CA LEU A 146 19.20 1.78 7.02
C LEU A 146 20.61 1.20 7.19
N ASP A 147 21.36 1.61 8.23
CA ASP A 147 22.67 1.07 8.55
C ASP A 147 22.61 -0.42 8.94
N GLU A 148 21.58 -0.82 9.68
CA GLU A 148 21.35 -2.22 10.02
C GLU A 148 20.94 -3.04 8.78
N ILE A 149 20.12 -2.48 7.89
CA ILE A 149 19.74 -3.10 6.61
C ILE A 149 20.99 -3.27 5.73
N LYS A 150 21.85 -2.25 5.64
CA LYS A 150 23.12 -2.32 4.93
C LYS A 150 24.04 -3.41 5.51
N THR A 151 24.08 -3.53 6.83
CA THR A 151 24.82 -4.61 7.50
C THR A 151 24.27 -6.00 7.15
N ILE A 152 22.96 -6.15 7.03
CA ILE A 152 22.35 -7.39 6.55
C ILE A 152 22.79 -7.64 5.10
N ARG A 153 22.70 -6.63 4.23
CA ARG A 153 23.09 -6.75 2.81
C ARG A 153 24.54 -7.18 2.65
N ASP A 154 25.46 -6.56 3.40
CA ASP A 154 26.90 -6.83 3.31
C ASP A 154 27.29 -8.26 3.76
N LYS A 155 26.43 -8.89 4.57
CA LYS A 155 26.70 -10.22 5.17
C LYS A 155 25.77 -11.33 4.65
N THR A 156 25.03 -11.06 3.59
CA THR A 156 24.13 -12.03 2.94
C THR A 156 24.53 -12.25 1.48
N PRO A 157 24.16 -13.38 0.87
CA PRO A 157 24.38 -13.62 -0.55
C PRO A 157 23.81 -12.53 -1.44
N ASN A 158 24.49 -12.20 -2.54
CA ASN A 158 24.08 -11.13 -3.46
C ASN A 158 22.77 -11.40 -4.19
N ASP A 159 22.40 -12.65 -4.34
CA ASP A 159 21.17 -13.13 -4.96
C ASP A 159 20.00 -13.25 -3.98
N LEU A 160 20.23 -13.08 -2.66
CA LEU A 160 19.13 -12.89 -1.73
C LEU A 160 18.64 -11.45 -1.85
N GLU A 161 17.39 -11.25 -2.29
CA GLU A 161 16.79 -9.92 -2.38
C GLU A 161 16.32 -9.40 -1.03
N ILE A 162 16.48 -8.09 -0.82
CA ILE A 162 16.02 -7.37 0.38
C ILE A 162 14.87 -6.44 0.01
N GLU A 163 13.72 -6.65 0.64
CA GLU A 163 12.50 -5.84 0.51
C GLU A 163 12.28 -5.04 1.79
N VAL A 164 11.95 -3.76 1.63
CA VAL A 164 11.70 -2.82 2.74
C VAL A 164 10.39 -2.09 2.52
N PHE A 165 9.61 -1.88 3.58
CA PHE A 165 8.46 -0.99 3.51
C PHE A 165 8.94 0.47 3.40
N VAL A 166 8.44 1.18 2.39
CA VAL A 166 8.80 2.57 2.13
C VAL A 166 7.65 3.55 2.34
N HIS A 167 6.41 3.05 2.40
CA HIS A 167 5.23 3.91 2.57
C HIS A 167 4.08 3.19 3.27
N GLY A 168 3.29 3.97 4.02
CA GLY A 168 2.00 3.58 4.57
C GLY A 168 1.98 3.41 6.09
N ALA A 169 0.91 2.81 6.60
CA ALA A 169 0.63 2.77 8.02
C ALA A 169 1.66 1.97 8.81
N MET A 170 2.23 2.58 9.84
CA MET A 170 3.08 1.89 10.83
C MET A 170 2.23 1.14 11.86
N CYS A 171 2.74 0.03 12.37
CA CYS A 171 2.15 -0.74 13.47
C CYS A 171 2.82 -0.36 14.79
N MET A 172 2.04 -0.32 15.89
CA MET A 172 2.57 -0.15 17.25
C MET A 172 3.33 -1.36 17.76
N SER A 173 2.93 -2.54 17.31
CA SER A 173 3.57 -3.79 17.71
C SER A 173 4.66 -4.15 16.74
N PHE A 174 5.69 -4.78 17.28
CA PHE A 174 6.85 -5.23 16.52
C PHE A 174 6.43 -6.06 15.32
N SER A 175 6.66 -5.55 14.12
CA SER A 175 6.45 -6.20 12.82
C SER A 175 5.19 -7.07 12.71
N GLY A 176 4.06 -6.58 13.26
CA GLY A 176 2.77 -7.27 13.18
C GLY A 176 2.54 -8.39 14.20
N ARG A 177 3.38 -8.55 15.22
CA ARG A 177 3.18 -9.49 16.32
C ARG A 177 2.42 -8.81 17.46
N CYS A 178 1.10 -8.72 17.36
CA CYS A 178 0.24 -8.01 18.30
C CYS A 178 -0.84 -8.93 18.88
N ILE A 179 -1.00 -8.90 20.22
CA ILE A 179 -2.09 -9.59 20.91
C ILE A 179 -3.19 -8.63 21.38
N LEU A 180 -2.98 -7.30 21.27
CA LEU A 180 -3.90 -6.31 21.83
C LEU A 180 -5.30 -6.40 21.20
N SER A 181 -5.38 -6.66 19.89
CA SER A 181 -6.67 -6.81 19.21
C SER A 181 -7.44 -8.03 19.69
N ASP A 182 -6.77 -9.17 19.82
CA ASP A 182 -7.40 -10.40 20.33
C ASP A 182 -7.82 -10.24 21.80
N TYR A 183 -6.94 -9.67 22.62
CA TYR A 183 -7.23 -9.43 24.04
C TYR A 183 -8.44 -8.53 24.26
N MET A 184 -8.60 -7.47 23.46
CA MET A 184 -9.66 -6.49 23.64
C MET A 184 -10.97 -6.83 22.89
N THR A 185 -10.90 -7.60 21.81
CA THR A 185 -12.04 -7.77 20.89
C THR A 185 -12.25 -9.19 20.40
N HIS A 186 -11.41 -10.14 20.82
CA HIS A 186 -11.37 -11.51 20.31
C HIS A 186 -11.15 -11.59 18.78
N ARG A 187 -10.46 -10.57 18.22
CA ARG A 187 -10.08 -10.50 16.80
C ARG A 187 -8.57 -10.62 16.68
N ASP A 188 -8.10 -11.74 16.15
CA ASP A 188 -6.67 -12.07 16.09
C ASP A 188 -5.95 -11.30 14.99
N ALA A 189 -5.18 -10.28 15.39
CA ALA A 189 -4.38 -9.47 14.48
C ALA A 189 -3.32 -10.28 13.71
N ASN A 190 -2.80 -11.36 14.32
CA ASN A 190 -1.78 -12.23 13.69
C ASN A 190 -2.39 -13.16 12.63
N ARG A 191 -3.71 -13.20 12.55
CA ARG A 191 -4.47 -13.92 11.53
C ARG A 191 -5.20 -12.98 10.56
N GLY A 192 -4.87 -11.69 10.58
CA GLY A 192 -5.42 -10.69 9.68
C GLY A 192 -6.67 -9.97 10.17
N ASP A 193 -7.26 -10.36 11.30
CA ASP A 193 -8.46 -9.75 11.84
C ASP A 193 -8.13 -8.71 12.92
N CYS A 194 -7.43 -7.65 12.55
CA CYS A 194 -7.06 -6.58 13.47
C CYS A 194 -8.16 -5.52 13.60
N ALA A 195 -8.71 -5.35 14.80
CA ALA A 195 -9.68 -4.30 15.13
C ALA A 195 -9.04 -2.90 15.26
N GLN A 196 -7.72 -2.80 15.21
CA GLN A 196 -6.94 -1.57 15.39
C GLN A 196 -7.18 -0.88 16.74
N PRO A 197 -7.21 -1.60 17.89
CA PRO A 197 -7.49 -0.98 19.17
C PRO A 197 -6.44 0.06 19.58
N CYS A 198 -5.20 -0.08 19.10
CA CYS A 198 -4.16 0.94 19.31
C CYS A 198 -4.51 2.33 18.74
N ARG A 199 -5.60 2.45 17.99
CA ARG A 199 -6.08 3.71 17.39
C ARG A 199 -7.41 4.19 17.98
N TRP A 200 -7.91 3.51 19.02
CA TRP A 200 -9.11 3.93 19.73
C TRP A 200 -8.79 5.00 20.76
N LYS A 201 -9.82 5.73 21.16
CA LYS A 201 -9.73 6.71 22.26
C LYS A 201 -9.73 5.98 23.59
N TYR A 202 -8.78 6.29 24.44
CA TYR A 202 -8.64 5.73 25.78
C TYR A 202 -8.47 6.82 26.82
N HIS A 203 -8.87 6.47 28.06
CA HIS A 203 -8.52 7.19 29.27
C HIS A 203 -7.68 6.27 30.13
N LEU A 204 -6.44 6.66 30.48
CA LEU A 204 -5.60 5.90 31.39
C LEU A 204 -5.89 6.34 32.83
N VAL A 205 -6.28 5.36 33.65
CA VAL A 205 -6.44 5.53 35.09
C VAL A 205 -5.52 4.51 35.76
N GLU A 206 -4.66 4.96 36.65
CA GLU A 206 -3.81 4.10 37.48
C GLU A 206 -4.56 3.77 38.78
N GLU A 207 -4.76 2.47 39.06
CA GLU A 207 -5.66 1.98 40.10
C GLU A 207 -5.24 2.42 41.53
N THR A 208 -3.92 2.54 41.76
CA THR A 208 -3.40 2.95 43.07
C THR A 208 -3.43 4.46 43.29
N ARG A 209 -3.80 5.24 42.28
CA ARG A 209 -3.92 6.69 42.31
C ARG A 209 -5.28 7.16 41.78
N PRO A 210 -6.38 6.79 42.42
CA PRO A 210 -7.71 7.15 41.93
C PRO A 210 -7.87 8.67 41.88
N GLY A 211 -8.33 9.16 40.73
CA GLY A 211 -8.51 10.59 40.46
C GLY A 211 -7.27 11.33 39.94
N GLN A 212 -6.14 10.65 39.76
CA GLN A 212 -5.01 11.19 39.01
C GLN A 212 -5.07 10.67 37.57
N TYR A 213 -5.37 11.59 36.66
CA TYR A 213 -5.28 11.32 35.22
C TYR A 213 -3.86 11.70 34.77
N PHE A 214 -3.13 10.75 34.19
CA PHE A 214 -1.86 11.10 33.58
C PHE A 214 -2.13 11.97 32.36
N PRO A 215 -1.47 13.13 32.23
CA PRO A 215 -1.68 14.00 31.09
C PRO A 215 -1.15 13.30 29.84
N ILE A 216 -2.07 12.70 29.12
CA ILE A 216 -1.94 12.38 27.74
C ILE A 216 -2.59 13.58 27.07
N ASN A 217 -1.92 14.28 26.16
CA ASN A 217 -2.44 15.53 25.58
C ASN A 217 -3.89 15.36 25.13
N GLU A 218 -4.76 16.13 25.75
CA GLU A 218 -6.20 16.08 25.57
C GLU A 218 -6.61 17.17 24.59
N GLU A 219 -7.17 16.78 23.44
CA GLU A 219 -7.87 17.70 22.56
C GLU A 219 -9.39 17.49 22.65
N LYS A 220 -10.16 18.47 22.13
CA LYS A 220 -11.63 18.49 22.15
C LYS A 220 -12.29 17.19 21.64
N ASN A 221 -11.54 16.35 20.93
CA ASN A 221 -12.03 15.12 20.28
C ASN A 221 -11.53 13.80 20.91
N GLY A 222 -10.75 13.83 22.01
CA GLY A 222 -10.29 12.66 22.77
C GLY A 222 -8.78 12.42 22.72
N THR A 223 -8.33 11.47 23.52
CA THR A 223 -6.92 11.12 23.73
C THR A 223 -6.52 9.91 22.90
N TYR A 224 -5.44 10.02 22.16
CA TYR A 224 -4.88 8.93 21.35
C TYR A 224 -3.54 8.47 21.93
N ILE A 225 -3.47 7.22 22.42
CA ILE A 225 -2.29 6.71 23.12
C ILE A 225 -1.27 6.11 22.13
N PHE A 226 -1.73 5.57 20.99
CA PHE A 226 -0.94 4.75 20.08
C PHE A 226 -1.21 5.07 18.60
N ASN A 227 -1.36 6.32 18.25
CA ASN A 227 -1.63 6.72 16.88
C ASN A 227 -0.34 6.96 16.10
N SER A 228 0.25 5.90 15.54
CA SER A 228 1.47 6.00 14.75
C SER A 228 1.28 6.86 13.51
N ARG A 229 2.27 7.69 13.19
CA ARG A 229 2.39 8.40 11.91
C ARG A 229 2.49 7.39 10.75
N ASP A 230 2.21 7.84 9.54
CA ASP A 230 2.40 7.01 8.36
C ASP A 230 3.86 7.12 7.86
N LEU A 231 4.45 5.98 7.47
CA LEU A 231 5.80 5.95 6.89
C LEU A 231 5.79 6.61 5.51
N CYS A 232 6.80 7.44 5.22
CA CYS A 232 7.06 7.98 3.89
C CYS A 232 8.56 8.16 3.68
N MET A 233 9.13 7.40 2.74
CA MET A 233 10.56 7.41 2.40
C MET A 233 10.83 7.95 1.00
N ILE A 234 9.88 8.65 0.39
CA ILE A 234 9.97 9.10 -1.01
C ILE A 234 11.14 10.06 -1.26
N GLU A 235 11.55 10.83 -0.27
CA GLU A 235 12.69 11.73 -0.34
C GLU A 235 14.05 11.04 -0.08
N HIS A 236 14.02 9.73 0.25
CA HIS A 236 15.19 8.97 0.72
C HIS A 236 15.49 7.76 -0.17
N ILE A 237 15.22 7.89 -1.47
CA ILE A 237 15.53 6.86 -2.48
C ILE A 237 17.04 6.56 -2.54
N PRO A 238 17.95 7.56 -2.54
CA PRO A 238 19.38 7.30 -2.55
C PRO A 238 19.83 6.43 -1.37
N GLU A 239 19.38 6.76 -0.17
CA GLU A 239 19.77 6.06 1.07
C GLU A 239 19.25 4.62 1.10
N LEU A 240 18.02 4.38 0.57
CA LEU A 240 17.47 3.03 0.41
C LEU A 240 18.31 2.20 -0.58
N VAL A 241 18.73 2.81 -1.68
CA VAL A 241 19.57 2.15 -2.69
C VAL A 241 20.96 1.86 -2.16
N ASP A 242 21.58 2.80 -1.43
CA ASP A 242 22.88 2.61 -0.79
C ASP A 242 22.84 1.52 0.30
N ALA A 243 21.74 1.41 1.02
CA ALA A 243 21.50 0.30 1.95
C ALA A 243 21.33 -1.07 1.26
N GLY A 244 21.28 -1.10 -0.08
CA GLY A 244 21.21 -2.30 -0.88
C GLY A 244 19.81 -2.94 -0.93
N VAL A 245 18.76 -2.12 -0.82
CA VAL A 245 17.37 -2.54 -0.95
C VAL A 245 17.04 -2.82 -2.41
N ASP A 246 16.44 -3.97 -2.71
CA ASP A 246 16.07 -4.41 -4.05
C ASP A 246 14.58 -4.12 -4.38
N SER A 247 13.70 -4.15 -3.36
CA SER A 247 12.26 -3.95 -3.56
C SER A 247 11.68 -2.95 -2.55
N PHE A 248 11.01 -1.92 -3.07
CA PHE A 248 10.33 -0.86 -2.33
C PHE A 248 8.84 -1.19 -2.19
N LYS A 249 8.44 -1.60 -0.99
CA LYS A 249 7.09 -2.05 -0.70
C LYS A 249 6.19 -0.96 -0.14
N ILE A 250 5.06 -0.75 -0.77
CA ILE A 250 3.99 0.12 -0.29
C ILE A 250 3.02 -0.70 0.58
N GLU A 251 2.72 -0.25 1.80
CA GLU A 251 1.65 -0.81 2.63
C GLU A 251 0.32 -0.13 2.30
N GLY A 252 -0.75 -0.92 2.15
CA GLY A 252 -2.05 -0.31 1.90
C GLY A 252 -3.11 -1.19 1.26
N ARG A 253 -3.08 -2.52 1.40
CA ARG A 253 -4.09 -3.41 0.81
C ARG A 253 -5.55 -3.05 1.15
N ALA A 254 -5.79 -2.49 2.33
CA ALA A 254 -7.11 -2.04 2.79
C ALA A 254 -7.40 -0.55 2.47
N LYS A 255 -6.50 0.14 1.80
CA LYS A 255 -6.66 1.55 1.41
C LYS A 255 -7.51 1.64 0.14
N SER A 256 -7.92 2.87 -0.23
CA SER A 256 -8.72 3.12 -1.44
C SER A 256 -7.94 2.88 -2.73
N GLU A 257 -8.65 2.73 -3.83
CA GLU A 257 -8.12 2.67 -5.19
C GLU A 257 -7.26 3.90 -5.51
N TYR A 258 -7.75 5.07 -5.13
CA TYR A 258 -7.03 6.34 -5.29
C TYR A 258 -5.70 6.35 -4.55
N TYR A 259 -5.68 5.89 -3.30
CA TYR A 259 -4.42 5.77 -2.54
C TYR A 259 -3.42 4.87 -3.28
N THR A 260 -3.85 3.68 -3.70
CA THR A 260 -2.98 2.74 -4.43
C THR A 260 -2.42 3.36 -5.70
N ALA A 261 -3.26 4.03 -6.49
CA ALA A 261 -2.84 4.70 -7.71
C ALA A 261 -1.81 5.81 -7.43
N ILE A 262 -2.12 6.75 -6.53
CA ILE A 262 -1.30 7.94 -6.32
C ILE A 262 0.02 7.63 -5.63
N VAL A 263 0.05 6.74 -4.63
CA VAL A 263 1.32 6.35 -3.98
C VAL A 263 2.22 5.64 -5.00
N THR A 264 1.67 4.69 -5.76
CA THR A 264 2.43 3.98 -6.80
C THR A 264 2.98 4.96 -7.85
N TYR A 265 2.14 5.86 -8.32
CA TYR A 265 2.51 6.89 -9.29
C TYR A 265 3.64 7.80 -8.80
N ALA A 266 3.53 8.30 -7.58
CA ALA A 266 4.55 9.18 -7.02
C ALA A 266 5.89 8.47 -6.83
N TYR A 267 5.89 7.27 -6.23
CA TYR A 267 7.13 6.49 -6.08
C TYR A 267 7.72 6.08 -7.43
N ARG A 268 6.91 5.70 -8.42
CA ARG A 268 7.42 5.37 -9.77
C ARG A 268 8.11 6.57 -10.40
N ASN A 269 7.48 7.74 -10.37
CA ASN A 269 8.11 8.95 -10.94
C ASN A 269 9.38 9.36 -10.18
N ALA A 270 9.38 9.27 -8.84
CA ALA A 270 10.56 9.56 -8.03
C ALA A 270 11.72 8.59 -8.33
N ILE A 271 11.44 7.29 -8.43
CA ILE A 271 12.45 6.28 -8.81
C ILE A 271 12.96 6.55 -10.24
N ASP A 272 12.09 6.87 -11.18
CA ASP A 272 12.48 7.15 -12.56
C ASP A 272 13.32 8.44 -12.69
N GLU A 273 13.01 9.48 -11.90
CA GLU A 273 13.85 10.69 -11.82
C GLU A 273 15.23 10.35 -11.23
N TYR A 274 15.28 9.56 -10.15
CA TYR A 274 16.53 9.12 -9.54
C TYR A 274 17.38 8.27 -10.52
N ILE A 275 16.80 7.31 -11.21
CA ILE A 275 17.52 6.47 -12.18
C ILE A 275 18.12 7.31 -13.32
N LYS A 276 17.45 8.37 -13.74
CA LYS A 276 17.95 9.29 -14.78
C LYS A 276 19.13 10.14 -14.31
N ASN A 277 19.17 10.51 -13.03
CA ASN A 277 20.22 11.33 -12.44
C ASN A 277 20.53 10.86 -11.00
N PRO A 278 21.26 9.74 -10.84
CA PRO A 278 21.53 9.13 -9.55
C PRO A 278 22.64 9.88 -8.82
N THR A 279 22.27 10.73 -7.86
CA THR A 279 23.19 11.45 -6.98
C THR A 279 22.79 11.21 -5.51
N ASP A 280 23.75 11.31 -4.60
CA ASP A 280 23.53 11.09 -3.17
C ASP A 280 22.61 12.17 -2.55
N ASP A 281 22.60 13.37 -3.15
CA ASP A 281 21.78 14.50 -2.74
C ASP A 281 20.47 14.64 -3.55
N PHE A 282 20.12 13.58 -4.31
CA PHE A 282 18.87 13.57 -5.10
C PHE A 282 17.65 13.86 -4.21
N LYS A 283 16.77 14.71 -4.72
CA LYS A 283 15.43 14.94 -4.20
C LYS A 283 14.43 14.87 -5.35
N PRO A 284 13.28 14.23 -5.16
CA PRO A 284 12.22 14.23 -6.14
C PRO A 284 11.74 15.65 -6.47
N SER A 285 11.26 15.85 -7.69
CA SER A 285 10.60 17.09 -8.08
C SER A 285 9.44 17.44 -7.12
N GLN A 286 9.25 18.74 -6.83
CA GLN A 286 8.24 19.20 -5.88
C GLN A 286 6.83 18.70 -6.20
N TRP A 287 6.45 18.63 -7.46
CA TRP A 287 5.13 18.12 -7.85
C TRP A 287 4.89 16.65 -7.43
N ILE A 288 5.96 15.82 -7.35
CA ILE A 288 5.86 14.44 -6.85
C ILE A 288 5.63 14.44 -5.34
N LEU A 289 6.32 15.31 -4.60
CA LEU A 289 6.12 15.48 -3.16
C LEU A 289 4.71 15.99 -2.86
N ASP A 290 4.20 16.93 -3.67
CA ASP A 290 2.84 17.44 -3.54
C ASP A 290 1.78 16.32 -3.68
N GLU A 291 2.06 15.26 -4.46
CA GLU A 291 1.15 14.11 -4.58
C GLU A 291 0.96 13.37 -3.26
N MET A 292 1.97 13.34 -2.39
CA MET A 292 1.87 12.72 -1.08
C MET A 292 0.86 13.43 -0.17
N GLU A 293 0.68 14.74 -0.32
CA GLU A 293 -0.27 15.54 0.45
C GLU A 293 -1.71 15.47 -0.10
N LYS A 294 -1.89 14.94 -1.32
CA LYS A 294 -3.20 14.91 -2.00
C LYS A 294 -4.01 13.64 -1.73
N MET A 295 -3.44 12.67 -1.03
CA MET A 295 -4.16 11.47 -0.59
C MET A 295 -4.56 11.56 0.89
N SER A 296 -5.38 10.61 1.34
CA SER A 296 -5.72 10.51 2.77
C SER A 296 -4.58 9.84 3.53
N HIS A 297 -3.91 10.60 4.39
CA HIS A 297 -2.75 10.15 5.17
C HIS A 297 -2.79 10.71 6.59
N ARG A 298 -1.95 10.19 7.49
CA ARG A 298 -1.56 10.85 8.72
C ARG A 298 -0.26 11.62 8.48
N GLU A 299 0.15 12.44 9.44
CA GLU A 299 1.47 13.03 9.39
C GLU A 299 2.54 11.98 9.08
N TYR A 300 3.49 12.35 8.24
CA TYR A 300 4.52 11.44 7.78
C TYR A 300 5.72 11.36 8.74
N THR A 301 6.38 10.21 8.70
CA THR A 301 7.63 9.92 9.41
C THR A 301 8.51 9.03 8.55
N THR A 302 9.81 9.09 8.77
CA THR A 302 10.77 8.12 8.21
C THR A 302 10.84 6.81 9.01
N GLY A 303 10.01 6.65 10.04
CA GLY A 303 10.05 5.48 10.92
C GLY A 303 11.39 5.35 11.64
N PHE A 304 11.89 4.13 11.74
CA PHE A 304 13.19 3.84 12.36
C PHE A 304 14.38 3.92 11.38
N ASN A 305 14.14 4.26 10.10
CA ASN A 305 15.19 4.20 9.06
C ASN A 305 16.43 5.02 9.39
N PHE A 306 16.31 6.10 10.18
CA PHE A 306 17.42 6.95 10.61
C PHE A 306 17.71 6.85 12.13
N GLY A 307 17.26 5.79 12.79
CA GLY A 307 17.44 5.55 14.22
C GLY A 307 16.13 5.62 15.02
N PRO A 308 16.22 5.80 16.35
CA PRO A 308 15.04 5.87 17.22
C PRO A 308 14.06 6.96 16.75
N ILE A 309 12.76 6.64 16.72
CA ILE A 309 11.75 7.61 16.30
C ILE A 309 11.56 8.68 17.38
N GLU A 310 11.92 9.90 17.07
CA GLU A 310 11.52 11.07 17.84
C GLU A 310 10.11 11.50 17.38
N ASN A 311 9.15 11.61 18.30
CA ASN A 311 7.75 11.97 17.98
C ASN A 311 7.03 11.05 16.98
N GLY A 312 7.20 9.74 17.10
CA GLY A 312 6.58 8.74 16.19
C GLY A 312 5.05 8.61 16.32
N GLN A 313 4.42 9.31 17.27
CA GLN A 313 2.99 9.26 17.54
C GLN A 313 2.35 10.64 17.35
N VAL A 314 1.13 10.66 16.83
CA VAL A 314 0.28 11.86 16.76
C VAL A 314 -0.66 11.82 17.95
N THR A 315 -0.41 12.67 18.95
CA THR A 315 -1.19 12.70 20.18
C THR A 315 -2.29 13.78 20.19
N ASP A 316 -2.16 14.76 19.34
CA ASP A 316 -2.98 16.00 19.29
C ASP A 316 -4.14 15.87 18.28
N THR A 317 -3.99 15.15 17.19
CA THR A 317 -5.09 14.96 16.23
C THR A 317 -5.23 13.46 15.89
N GLY A 318 -6.41 12.89 16.11
CA GLY A 318 -6.68 11.47 15.78
C GLY A 318 -7.08 11.24 14.33
N GLY A 319 -7.00 12.29 13.50
CA GLY A 319 -7.58 12.28 12.17
C GLY A 319 -6.60 11.98 11.04
N TYR A 320 -7.17 11.47 9.95
CA TYR A 320 -6.51 11.51 8.66
C TYR A 320 -6.62 12.93 8.08
N ILE A 321 -5.52 13.43 7.53
CA ILE A 321 -5.48 14.62 6.69
C ILE A 321 -6.16 14.25 5.36
N ARG A 322 -7.18 15.01 4.97
CA ARG A 322 -8.00 14.75 3.77
C ARG A 322 -8.36 16.06 3.11
N ASN A 323 -7.45 16.63 2.37
CA ASN A 323 -7.59 17.95 1.75
C ASN A 323 -8.07 17.87 0.28
N TRP A 324 -8.19 16.66 -0.27
CA TRP A 324 -8.58 16.42 -1.65
C TRP A 324 -9.68 15.38 -1.77
N ASP A 325 -10.58 15.58 -2.72
CA ASP A 325 -11.62 14.64 -3.10
C ASP A 325 -11.41 14.11 -4.51
N VAL A 326 -11.56 12.80 -4.67
CA VAL A 326 -11.69 12.17 -5.99
C VAL A 326 -13.10 12.46 -6.49
N CYS A 327 -13.23 13.28 -7.52
CA CYS A 327 -14.53 13.68 -8.08
C CYS A 327 -15.09 12.62 -9.03
N ALA A 328 -14.23 12.08 -9.91
CA ALA A 328 -14.66 11.13 -10.92
C ALA A 328 -13.53 10.23 -11.41
N LEU A 329 -13.89 9.13 -12.06
CA LEU A 329 -13.00 8.23 -12.78
C LEU A 329 -13.40 8.21 -14.26
N PHE A 330 -12.42 8.09 -15.13
CA PHE A 330 -12.63 7.96 -16.57
C PHE A 330 -13.52 6.77 -16.91
N ARG A 331 -14.38 6.95 -17.93
CA ARG A 331 -15.15 5.87 -18.55
C ARG A 331 -14.93 5.81 -20.05
N ASP A 332 -15.06 6.94 -20.73
CA ASP A 332 -14.92 7.01 -22.19
C ASP A 332 -14.60 8.44 -22.66
N TYR A 333 -14.19 8.57 -23.92
CA TYR A 333 -14.04 9.85 -24.60
C TYR A 333 -14.66 9.75 -25.99
N SER A 334 -15.69 10.53 -26.25
CA SER A 334 -16.43 10.49 -27.50
C SER A 334 -16.91 11.88 -27.91
N ASN A 335 -16.80 12.20 -29.20
CA ASN A 335 -17.34 13.43 -29.80
C ASN A 335 -16.94 14.73 -29.08
N GLY A 336 -15.67 14.81 -28.61
CA GLY A 336 -15.17 16.00 -27.90
C GLY A 336 -15.73 16.14 -26.47
N ARG A 337 -16.25 15.06 -25.93
CA ARG A 337 -16.75 14.98 -24.55
C ARG A 337 -16.03 13.89 -23.78
N LEU A 338 -15.68 14.22 -22.56
CA LEU A 338 -15.17 13.27 -21.58
C LEU A 338 -16.35 12.66 -20.83
N ILE A 339 -16.38 11.35 -20.72
CA ILE A 339 -17.39 10.58 -20.02
C ILE A 339 -16.76 10.00 -18.76
N VAL A 340 -17.36 10.29 -17.61
CA VAL A 340 -16.81 9.95 -16.29
C VAL A 340 -17.85 9.33 -15.39
N SER A 341 -17.42 8.45 -14.47
CA SER A 341 -18.24 7.95 -13.38
C SER A 341 -17.97 8.76 -12.11
N GLN A 342 -19.01 9.37 -11.57
CA GLN A 342 -18.94 10.23 -10.39
C GLN A 342 -18.54 9.43 -9.11
N ARG A 343 -17.75 10.05 -8.26
CA ARG A 343 -17.33 9.53 -6.93
C ARG A 343 -17.66 10.51 -5.81
N ASN A 344 -17.35 11.79 -6.00
CA ASN A 344 -17.74 12.87 -5.11
C ASN A 344 -18.34 14.02 -5.94
N ARG A 345 -19.12 14.87 -5.27
CA ARG A 345 -19.81 15.98 -5.91
C ARG A 345 -18.84 16.96 -6.56
N PHE A 346 -19.12 17.36 -7.81
CA PHE A 346 -18.46 18.44 -8.52
C PHE A 346 -19.47 19.25 -9.35
N PHE A 347 -19.07 20.42 -9.81
CA PHE A 347 -19.99 21.39 -10.42
C PHE A 347 -19.52 21.82 -11.81
N GLU A 348 -20.46 22.31 -12.59
CA GLU A 348 -20.16 23.15 -13.75
C GLU A 348 -19.24 24.31 -13.34
N GLY A 349 -18.16 24.55 -14.08
CA GLY A 349 -17.15 25.58 -13.78
C GLY A 349 -16.07 25.15 -12.79
N ASP A 350 -16.16 23.98 -12.15
CA ASP A 350 -15.08 23.47 -11.28
C ASP A 350 -13.80 23.23 -12.09
N GLU A 351 -12.66 23.61 -11.51
CA GLU A 351 -11.35 23.22 -11.99
C GLU A 351 -10.94 21.90 -11.34
N LEU A 352 -10.92 20.83 -12.13
CA LEU A 352 -10.47 19.51 -11.72
C LEU A 352 -9.00 19.31 -12.09
N GLU A 353 -8.24 18.68 -11.22
CA GLU A 353 -6.91 18.19 -11.54
C GLU A 353 -7.01 16.77 -12.10
N VAL A 354 -6.41 16.55 -13.26
CA VAL A 354 -6.40 15.27 -13.98
C VAL A 354 -5.07 14.57 -13.70
N VAL A 355 -5.13 13.34 -13.22
CA VAL A 355 -3.97 12.48 -13.00
C VAL A 355 -4.01 11.32 -13.96
N GLU A 356 -3.00 11.22 -14.82
CA GLU A 356 -2.84 10.15 -15.81
C GLU A 356 -1.53 9.40 -15.60
N PRO A 357 -1.49 8.09 -15.85
CA PRO A 357 -0.23 7.35 -15.82
C PRO A 357 0.85 7.98 -16.69
N GLY A 358 2.07 8.16 -16.15
CA GLY A 358 3.23 8.64 -16.88
C GLY A 358 3.21 10.13 -17.29
N LYS A 359 2.23 10.90 -16.84
CA LYS A 359 2.13 12.35 -17.11
C LYS A 359 2.07 13.14 -15.83
N LYS A 360 2.65 14.34 -15.81
CA LYS A 360 2.47 15.29 -14.71
C LYS A 360 1.00 15.72 -14.64
N PRO A 361 0.39 15.86 -13.45
CA PRO A 361 -0.99 16.31 -13.30
C PRO A 361 -1.22 17.68 -13.93
N TYR A 362 -2.41 17.88 -14.48
CA TYR A 362 -2.82 19.14 -15.13
C TYR A 362 -4.28 19.46 -14.80
N LYS A 363 -4.67 20.71 -15.04
CA LYS A 363 -6.00 21.22 -14.72
C LYS A 363 -6.94 21.16 -15.92
N LEU A 364 -8.20 20.88 -15.67
CA LEU A 364 -9.30 20.84 -16.63
C LEU A 364 -10.54 21.49 -16.00
N VAL A 365 -11.16 22.40 -16.73
CA VAL A 365 -12.41 23.04 -16.29
C VAL A 365 -13.60 22.20 -16.76
N VAL A 366 -14.56 21.98 -15.89
CA VAL A 366 -15.82 21.30 -16.22
C VAL A 366 -16.73 22.27 -16.96
N GLU A 367 -16.93 22.04 -18.26
CA GLU A 367 -17.80 22.86 -19.10
C GLU A 367 -18.87 22.00 -19.79
N ASP A 368 -20.09 22.49 -19.83
CA ASP A 368 -21.23 21.85 -20.48
C ASP A 368 -21.52 20.46 -19.91
N LEU A 369 -21.82 20.43 -18.57
CA LEU A 369 -22.03 19.23 -17.80
C LEU A 369 -23.39 18.59 -18.07
N TYR A 370 -23.41 17.29 -18.36
CA TYR A 370 -24.60 16.47 -18.56
C TYR A 370 -24.59 15.24 -17.65
N ASN A 371 -25.74 14.88 -17.09
CA ASN A 371 -25.99 13.55 -16.55
C ASN A 371 -26.49 12.66 -17.69
N LEU A 372 -25.75 11.61 -18.02
CA LEU A 372 -26.09 10.70 -19.13
C LEU A 372 -27.13 9.63 -18.73
N ASP A 373 -27.29 9.35 -17.45
CA ASP A 373 -28.29 8.40 -16.96
C ASP A 373 -29.69 9.00 -16.94
N ASP A 374 -29.79 10.32 -16.72
CA ASP A 374 -31.05 11.06 -16.76
C ASP A 374 -31.27 11.80 -18.10
N ASP A 375 -30.31 11.83 -19.01
CA ASP A 375 -30.30 12.55 -20.30
C ASP A 375 -30.58 14.05 -20.15
N GLU A 376 -29.99 14.72 -19.16
CA GLU A 376 -30.24 16.12 -18.88
C GLU A 376 -28.96 16.94 -18.64
N LYS A 377 -29.03 18.25 -19.01
CA LYS A 377 -27.97 19.21 -18.63
C LYS A 377 -28.14 19.58 -17.17
N VAL A 378 -27.02 19.55 -16.42
CA VAL A 378 -27.02 19.81 -14.98
C VAL A 378 -25.90 20.77 -14.59
N ASP A 379 -26.08 21.48 -13.48
CA ASP A 379 -25.05 22.33 -12.91
C ASP A 379 -24.19 21.58 -11.85
N VAL A 380 -24.60 20.37 -11.47
CA VAL A 380 -23.95 19.59 -10.42
C VAL A 380 -24.01 18.08 -10.69
N ALA A 381 -22.87 17.43 -10.57
CA ALA A 381 -22.74 15.98 -10.52
C ALA A 381 -22.77 15.52 -9.05
N ASN A 382 -23.91 15.02 -8.57
CA ASN A 382 -24.14 14.69 -7.15
C ASN A 382 -24.75 13.30 -6.90
N LYS A 383 -25.04 12.53 -7.94
CA LYS A 383 -25.53 11.14 -7.82
C LYS A 383 -24.34 10.19 -7.92
N ALA A 384 -24.07 9.50 -6.82
CA ALA A 384 -22.95 8.59 -6.73
C ALA A 384 -23.02 7.48 -7.78
N THR A 385 -21.90 7.25 -8.46
CA THR A 385 -21.72 6.25 -9.53
C THR A 385 -22.40 6.54 -10.88
N ASP A 386 -23.28 7.54 -10.96
CA ASP A 386 -23.87 7.97 -12.24
C ASP A 386 -22.79 8.40 -13.24
N THR A 387 -23.15 8.32 -14.48
CA THR A 387 -22.30 8.68 -15.61
C THR A 387 -22.57 10.11 -16.03
N TYR A 388 -21.52 10.93 -16.02
CA TYR A 388 -21.57 12.31 -16.44
C TYR A 388 -20.69 12.55 -17.67
N SER A 389 -21.01 13.56 -18.46
CA SER A 389 -20.14 14.01 -19.54
C SER A 389 -19.98 15.52 -19.52
N PHE A 390 -18.82 16.01 -19.93
CA PHE A 390 -18.52 17.42 -20.11
C PHE A 390 -17.53 17.63 -21.27
N LYS A 391 -17.44 18.86 -21.79
CA LYS A 391 -16.53 19.17 -22.90
C LYS A 391 -15.09 18.92 -22.53
N CYS A 392 -14.35 18.37 -23.47
CA CYS A 392 -12.91 18.20 -23.36
C CYS A 392 -12.31 18.18 -24.78
N ASP A 393 -11.44 19.12 -25.09
CA ASP A 393 -10.86 19.26 -26.43
C ASP A 393 -9.84 18.18 -26.79
N LYS A 394 -9.32 17.46 -25.78
CA LYS A 394 -8.29 16.43 -25.98
C LYS A 394 -8.67 15.14 -25.28
N PRO A 395 -8.41 14.00 -25.91
CA PRO A 395 -8.61 12.71 -25.24
C PRO A 395 -7.72 12.58 -24.00
N VAL A 396 -8.29 12.00 -22.97
CA VAL A 396 -7.65 11.68 -21.68
C VAL A 396 -7.42 10.16 -21.63
N SER A 397 -6.41 9.71 -20.92
CA SER A 397 -6.12 8.27 -20.75
C SER A 397 -7.31 7.53 -20.13
N SER A 398 -7.51 6.28 -20.54
CA SER A 398 -8.53 5.38 -20.01
C SER A 398 -8.44 5.12 -18.49
N ASP A 399 -7.34 5.48 -17.87
CA ASP A 399 -7.09 5.25 -16.44
C ASP A 399 -7.01 6.57 -15.65
N ALA A 400 -7.49 7.68 -16.24
CA ALA A 400 -7.42 9.01 -15.62
C ALA A 400 -8.33 9.12 -14.39
N ILE A 401 -7.81 9.79 -13.38
CA ILE A 401 -8.48 10.14 -12.13
C ILE A 401 -8.69 11.65 -12.09
N PHE A 402 -9.90 12.09 -11.75
CA PHE A 402 -10.26 13.51 -11.63
C PHE A 402 -10.47 13.84 -10.17
N ARG A 403 -9.75 14.86 -9.68
CA ARG A 403 -9.79 15.26 -8.27
C ARG A 403 -9.80 16.77 -8.13
N ARG A 404 -10.20 17.26 -6.96
CA ARG A 404 -10.09 18.67 -6.59
C ARG A 404 -9.73 18.83 -5.12
N GLN A 405 -9.20 19.99 -4.79
CA GLN A 405 -9.03 20.39 -3.41
C GLN A 405 -10.41 20.59 -2.75
N ARG A 406 -10.56 20.13 -1.52
CA ARG A 406 -11.76 20.38 -0.73
C ARG A 406 -11.93 21.88 -0.50
N THR A 407 -13.09 22.39 -0.80
CA THR A 407 -13.57 23.67 -0.27
C THR A 407 -14.27 23.37 1.06
N GLU A 408 -13.94 24.10 2.11
CA GLU A 408 -14.57 23.99 3.44
C GLU A 408 -16.10 24.04 3.38
#